data_f77bdbea87d122c25a37ac6fb502fded
#
_entry.id   f77bdbea87d122c25a37ac6fb502fded
#
_cell.length_a   1.000
_cell.length_b   1.000
_cell.length_c   1.000
_cell.angle_alpha   90.00
_cell.angle_beta   90.00
_cell.angle_gamma   90.00
#
_symmetry.space_group_name_H-M   'P 1'
#
loop_
_entity.id
_entity.type
_entity.pdbx_description
1 polymer ?
#
loop_
_entity_poly.entity_id
_entity_poly.type
_entity_poly.pdbx_seq_one_letter_code
_entity_poly.pdbx_strand_id
1 'polypeptide(L)'
;MKTMIYSLTLAALMITSFSSCSDDNDPVLTQKDWDGTTTYFASADAMKFDTYYKPSVGYVGDPMPFYDPQAKDFKIMYLQEYRPNQAGTYHPIWAVSTQDAASYTSMGELISCGGLSEQDAAIGTGSTIYNPSDKLYYTFYTGNKYQPTSSENGQVVMYATSPDFKTWTKNRTFYLKGDTDGYSKNDFRDPFVFEGEDGKYHMLVSTTKSGKGVLAEYTSTDMKTWEHAGVFMTMMWDRFYECPDVFKMGDWWYLVYSEMHAAVRKVQYFKGRTLEELKATTANDAGIWPDNHEGFLDSRGFYAGKTASDGTNRYIWGWCPTRSGNDNTAVGASPNEPEWAGSLVAHKVVQHADGTLTLGLVEGISQKYATASTVKVM
;
A
#
# COMPACT_ATOMS: atom_id res chain seq x y z
N MET A 1 39.62 22.36 -22.95
CA MET A 1 39.56 22.23 -21.49
C MET A 1 38.19 22.46 -20.90
N LYS A 2 37.40 23.45 -21.31
CA LYS A 2 36.03 23.65 -20.74
C LYS A 2 35.03 22.55 -21.11
N THR A 3 35.12 21.93 -22.26
CA THR A 3 34.20 20.89 -22.73
C THR A 3 34.42 19.55 -22.01
N MET A 4 35.63 19.24 -21.60
CA MET A 4 35.96 18.04 -20.85
C MET A 4 35.40 18.03 -19.43
N ILE A 5 35.37 19.21 -18.77
CA ILE A 5 34.85 19.32 -17.39
C ILE A 5 33.34 19.07 -17.34
N TYR A 6 32.59 19.49 -18.37
CA TYR A 6 31.15 19.25 -18.44
C TYR A 6 30.80 17.75 -18.68
N SER A 7 31.64 17.06 -19.44
CA SER A 7 31.45 15.60 -19.66
C SER A 7 31.75 14.81 -18.40
N LEU A 8 32.73 15.22 -17.59
CA LEU A 8 33.03 14.58 -16.29
C LEU A 8 31.87 14.74 -15.28
N THR A 9 31.32 15.96 -15.22
CA THR A 9 30.22 16.24 -14.29
C THR A 9 28.94 15.54 -14.69
N LEU A 10 28.67 15.42 -15.99
CA LEU A 10 27.48 14.72 -16.49
C LEU A 10 27.57 13.22 -16.28
N ALA A 11 28.77 12.63 -16.50
CA ALA A 11 28.98 11.20 -16.26
C ALA A 11 28.88 10.85 -14.75
N ALA A 12 29.46 11.69 -13.90
CA ALA A 12 29.34 11.52 -12.46
C ALA A 12 27.88 11.65 -11.95
N LEU A 13 27.10 12.57 -12.53
CA LEU A 13 25.68 12.72 -12.18
C LEU A 13 24.81 11.55 -12.68
N MET A 14 25.09 11.02 -13.85
CA MET A 14 24.34 9.83 -14.34
C MET A 14 24.61 8.57 -13.51
N ILE A 15 25.78 8.47 -12.93
CA ILE A 15 26.20 7.34 -12.12
C ILE A 15 25.51 7.33 -10.75
N THR A 16 25.29 8.51 -10.17
CA THR A 16 24.59 8.63 -8.89
C THR A 16 23.09 8.38 -8.98
N SER A 17 22.50 8.47 -10.18
CA SER A 17 21.06 8.24 -10.37
C SER A 17 20.66 6.76 -10.59
N PHE A 18 21.63 5.87 -10.83
CA PHE A 18 21.36 4.43 -11.03
C PHE A 18 21.56 3.56 -9.79
N SER A 19 22.03 4.12 -8.69
CA SER A 19 22.36 3.33 -7.50
C SER A 19 21.18 3.03 -6.56
N SER A 20 19.94 3.35 -6.95
CA SER A 20 18.80 3.18 -6.03
C SER A 20 18.00 1.88 -6.17
N CYS A 21 18.34 0.99 -7.12
CA CYS A 21 17.61 -0.23 -7.38
C CYS A 21 18.52 -1.40 -7.73
N SER A 22 19.55 -1.70 -6.95
CA SER A 22 20.32 -2.91 -7.19
C SER A 22 19.79 -4.07 -6.39
N ASP A 23 19.50 -5.13 -7.09
CA ASP A 23 19.30 -6.48 -6.60
C ASP A 23 20.66 -7.03 -6.12
N ASP A 24 20.69 -7.89 -5.14
CA ASP A 24 21.93 -8.52 -4.59
C ASP A 24 22.80 -9.23 -5.65
N ASN A 25 22.27 -9.36 -6.88
CA ASN A 25 22.93 -9.99 -8.02
C ASN A 25 23.31 -9.00 -9.14
N ASP A 26 23.10 -7.71 -8.95
CA ASP A 26 23.53 -6.76 -9.96
C ASP A 26 25.05 -6.78 -10.11
N PRO A 27 25.57 -6.80 -11.34
CA PRO A 27 26.99 -6.77 -11.55
C PRO A 27 27.56 -5.47 -10.97
N VAL A 28 28.63 -5.61 -10.22
CA VAL A 28 29.38 -4.44 -9.72
C VAL A 28 29.74 -3.58 -10.90
N LEU A 29 29.17 -2.38 -10.97
CA LEU A 29 29.52 -1.43 -12.02
C LEU A 29 30.94 -0.92 -11.77
N THR A 30 31.84 -1.30 -12.63
CA THR A 30 33.22 -0.87 -12.53
C THR A 30 33.57 0.11 -13.65
N GLN A 31 34.04 1.28 -13.30
CA GLN A 31 34.62 2.20 -14.26
C GLN A 31 36.12 2.14 -14.17
N LYS A 32 36.77 1.65 -15.19
CA LYS A 32 38.20 1.47 -15.18
C LYS A 32 38.92 2.76 -15.37
N ASP A 33 38.72 3.38 -16.44
CA ASP A 33 39.45 4.52 -16.87
C ASP A 33 38.52 5.58 -17.37
N TRP A 34 38.97 6.77 -17.36
CA TRP A 34 38.24 7.89 -17.91
C TRP A 34 38.29 7.97 -19.44
N ASP A 35 38.93 7.06 -20.10
CA ASP A 35 38.85 6.89 -21.55
C ASP A 35 37.46 6.38 -22.02
N GLY A 36 36.52 6.22 -21.09
CA GLY A 36 35.16 5.78 -21.37
C GLY A 36 34.99 4.28 -21.43
N THR A 37 35.98 3.50 -21.07
CA THR A 37 35.88 2.04 -21.19
C THR A 37 35.31 1.38 -19.96
N THR A 38 35.65 1.81 -18.73
CA THR A 38 35.03 1.23 -17.53
C THR A 38 35.24 2.07 -16.30
N THR A 39 34.26 2.38 -15.55
CA THR A 39 34.35 3.06 -14.27
C THR A 39 33.99 2.13 -13.13
N TYR A 40 34.78 2.10 -12.14
CA TYR A 40 34.71 1.23 -11.03
C TYR A 40 34.02 1.82 -9.83
N PHE A 41 33.00 1.21 -9.35
CA PHE A 41 32.35 1.55 -8.10
C PHE A 41 32.73 0.57 -7.01
N ALA A 42 32.75 1.08 -5.79
CA ALA A 42 33.12 0.34 -4.60
C ALA A 42 32.46 -1.05 -4.52
N SER A 43 32.98 -1.91 -3.68
CA SER A 43 32.51 -3.28 -3.51
C SER A 43 30.99 -3.38 -3.33
N ALA A 44 30.41 -4.47 -3.76
CA ALA A 44 28.98 -4.74 -3.58
C ALA A 44 28.48 -4.50 -2.14
N ASP A 45 29.33 -4.68 -1.15
CA ASP A 45 29.01 -4.41 0.26
C ASP A 45 28.86 -2.92 0.58
N ALA A 46 29.55 -2.04 -0.15
CA ALA A 46 29.43 -0.60 0.01
C ALA A 46 28.18 -0.03 -0.67
N MET A 47 27.51 -0.81 -1.50
CA MET A 47 26.34 -0.41 -2.26
C MET A 47 25.04 -1.06 -1.73
N LYS A 48 25.11 -1.82 -0.66
CA LYS A 48 23.91 -2.35 0.02
C LYS A 48 23.24 -1.26 0.83
N PHE A 49 22.28 -0.60 0.18
CA PHE A 49 21.37 0.30 0.86
C PHE A 49 20.04 -0.42 1.07
N ASP A 50 19.79 -0.88 2.28
CA ASP A 50 18.45 -1.30 2.71
C ASP A 50 17.57 -0.07 2.94
N THR A 51 17.32 0.69 1.88
CA THR A 51 16.47 1.88 1.96
C THR A 51 15.02 1.50 2.14
N TYR A 52 14.63 0.41 1.47
CA TYR A 52 13.27 -0.08 1.46
C TYR A 52 13.23 -1.52 1.91
N TYR A 53 12.21 -1.85 2.72
CA TYR A 53 12.05 -3.21 3.17
C TYR A 53 11.64 -4.12 2.01
N LYS A 54 12.35 -5.24 1.89
CA LYS A 54 12.02 -6.37 1.05
C LYS A 54 12.04 -7.63 1.92
N PRO A 55 11.02 -8.50 1.87
CA PRO A 55 11.06 -9.76 2.60
C PRO A 55 12.16 -10.68 2.04
N SER A 56 12.68 -11.57 2.87
CA SER A 56 13.70 -12.55 2.45
C SER A 56 13.20 -13.52 1.38
N VAL A 57 11.88 -13.67 1.27
CA VAL A 57 11.22 -14.50 0.25
C VAL A 57 10.03 -13.73 -0.30
N GLY A 58 9.91 -13.65 -1.61
CA GLY A 58 8.81 -12.98 -2.28
C GLY A 58 8.87 -11.45 -2.20
N TYR A 59 7.71 -10.81 -2.24
CA TYR A 59 7.56 -9.38 -2.39
C TYR A 59 6.42 -8.84 -1.53
N VAL A 60 6.46 -7.56 -1.21
CA VAL A 60 5.40 -6.85 -0.50
C VAL A 60 4.34 -6.41 -1.49
N GLY A 61 3.11 -6.87 -1.31
CA GLY A 61 1.91 -6.31 -1.93
C GLY A 61 1.08 -5.53 -0.91
N ASP A 62 0.24 -4.69 -1.36
CA ASP A 62 -0.75 -3.85 -0.68
C ASP A 62 -0.59 -3.73 0.84
N PRO A 63 0.18 -2.76 1.34
CA PRO A 63 0.42 -2.61 2.77
C PRO A 63 -0.83 -2.11 3.51
N MET A 64 -0.98 -2.57 4.73
CA MET A 64 -2.06 -2.24 5.66
C MET A 64 -1.44 -1.72 6.97
N PRO A 65 -0.96 -0.47 7.00
CA PRO A 65 -0.32 0.09 8.16
C PRO A 65 -1.33 0.37 9.29
N PHE A 66 -0.85 0.18 10.51
CA PHE A 66 -1.57 0.46 11.74
C PHE A 66 -0.58 0.94 12.81
N TYR A 67 -0.92 1.97 13.56
CA TYR A 67 -0.17 2.34 14.74
C TYR A 67 -0.72 1.59 15.95
N ASP A 68 0.11 0.77 16.55
CA ASP A 68 -0.25 0.03 17.75
C ASP A 68 -0.06 0.90 19.01
N PRO A 69 -1.15 1.37 19.63
CA PRO A 69 -1.04 2.24 20.81
C PRO A 69 -0.52 1.48 22.05
N GLN A 70 -0.58 0.16 22.06
CA GLN A 70 -0.10 -0.67 23.16
C GLN A 70 1.42 -0.87 23.06
N ALA A 71 1.92 -1.22 21.88
CA ALA A 71 3.35 -1.41 21.61
C ALA A 71 4.07 -0.10 21.30
N LYS A 72 3.35 0.96 20.94
CA LYS A 72 3.88 2.28 20.53
C LYS A 72 4.82 2.18 19.32
N ASP A 73 4.43 1.38 18.36
CA ASP A 73 5.12 1.23 17.09
C ASP A 73 4.12 1.07 15.95
N PHE A 74 4.61 1.17 14.73
CA PHE A 74 3.82 0.89 13.55
C PHE A 74 3.91 -0.60 13.21
N LYS A 75 2.77 -1.20 12.92
CA LYS A 75 2.63 -2.54 12.36
C LYS A 75 2.18 -2.37 10.92
N ILE A 76 2.93 -2.89 9.99
CA ILE A 76 2.56 -2.88 8.58
C ILE A 76 2.30 -4.31 8.17
N MET A 77 1.01 -4.68 8.14
CA MET A 77 0.59 -5.90 7.48
C MET A 77 0.68 -5.70 5.97
N TYR A 78 0.92 -6.77 5.23
CA TYR A 78 0.99 -6.74 3.77
C TYR A 78 0.64 -8.09 3.17
N LEU A 79 0.24 -8.09 1.92
CA LEU A 79 0.03 -9.30 1.15
C LEU A 79 1.39 -9.86 0.70
N GLN A 80 1.74 -11.04 1.20
CA GLN A 80 2.99 -11.70 0.77
C GLN A 80 2.81 -12.28 -0.63
N GLU A 81 3.49 -11.73 -1.62
CA GLU A 81 3.51 -12.28 -2.97
C GLU A 81 4.63 -13.29 -3.12
N TYR A 82 4.27 -14.55 -3.02
CA TYR A 82 5.14 -15.69 -3.31
C TYR A 82 4.30 -16.91 -3.67
N ARG A 83 4.49 -17.45 -4.85
CA ARG A 83 3.66 -18.55 -5.38
C ARG A 83 4.54 -19.68 -5.92
N PRO A 84 5.26 -20.41 -5.06
CA PRO A 84 6.24 -21.39 -5.49
C PRO A 84 5.66 -22.51 -6.36
N ASN A 85 4.37 -22.81 -6.18
CA ASN A 85 3.68 -23.89 -6.90
C ASN A 85 2.54 -23.41 -7.79
N GLN A 86 2.34 -22.09 -7.94
CA GLN A 86 1.19 -21.49 -8.65
C GLN A 86 -0.17 -22.10 -8.23
N ALA A 87 -0.27 -22.55 -6.99
CA ALA A 87 -1.50 -23.03 -6.41
C ALA A 87 -2.52 -21.89 -6.34
N GLY A 88 -3.81 -22.22 -6.35
CA GLY A 88 -4.89 -21.23 -6.26
C GLY A 88 -5.02 -20.55 -4.89
N THR A 89 -4.11 -20.82 -3.95
CA THR A 89 -4.01 -20.15 -2.64
C THR A 89 -2.80 -19.24 -2.63
N TYR A 90 -3.02 -17.94 -2.37
CA TYR A 90 -1.96 -16.95 -2.41
C TYR A 90 -2.30 -15.71 -1.58
N HIS A 91 -1.29 -14.90 -1.30
CA HIS A 91 -1.35 -13.66 -0.53
C HIS A 91 -1.73 -13.87 0.95
N PRO A 92 -1.05 -14.75 1.69
CA PRO A 92 -1.18 -14.72 3.15
C PRO A 92 -0.76 -13.33 3.67
N ILE A 93 -1.33 -12.92 4.80
CA ILE A 93 -0.96 -11.65 5.43
C ILE A 93 0.27 -11.87 6.29
N TRP A 94 1.35 -11.21 5.90
CA TRP A 94 2.57 -11.07 6.67
C TRP A 94 2.64 -9.68 7.30
N ALA A 95 3.56 -9.47 8.23
CA ALA A 95 3.76 -8.16 8.82
C ALA A 95 5.21 -7.84 9.13
N VAL A 96 5.46 -6.55 9.24
CA VAL A 96 6.66 -5.97 9.85
C VAL A 96 6.26 -4.96 10.92
N SER A 97 7.17 -4.71 11.87
CA SER A 97 7.06 -3.62 12.82
C SER A 97 8.17 -2.61 12.62
N THR A 98 7.89 -1.34 12.93
CA THR A 98 8.86 -0.24 12.87
C THR A 98 8.47 0.88 13.83
N GLN A 99 9.47 1.57 14.37
CA GLN A 99 9.27 2.78 15.18
C GLN A 99 9.55 4.07 14.38
N ASP A 100 10.30 3.96 13.29
CA ASP A 100 10.87 5.09 12.55
C ASP A 100 10.50 5.11 11.06
N ALA A 101 9.68 4.16 10.60
CA ALA A 101 9.33 3.95 9.19
C ALA A 101 10.55 3.76 8.26
N ALA A 102 11.71 3.46 8.83
CA ALA A 102 12.98 3.27 8.10
C ALA A 102 13.65 1.94 8.42
N SER A 103 13.48 1.44 9.63
CA SER A 103 14.07 0.18 10.10
C SER A 103 12.94 -0.78 10.45
N TYR A 104 12.96 -1.98 9.87
CA TYR A 104 11.86 -2.92 9.96
C TYR A 104 12.30 -4.23 10.62
N THR A 105 11.42 -4.77 11.45
CA THR A 105 11.55 -6.11 12.02
C THR A 105 10.45 -7.00 11.48
N SER A 106 10.80 -8.11 10.84
CA SER A 106 9.81 -9.06 10.33
C SER A 106 9.07 -9.73 11.48
N MET A 107 7.76 -9.82 11.33
CA MET A 107 6.87 -10.57 12.23
C MET A 107 6.45 -11.92 11.62
N GLY A 108 6.79 -12.15 10.34
CA GLY A 108 6.40 -13.35 9.61
C GLY A 108 4.93 -13.35 9.18
N GLU A 109 4.42 -14.54 8.92
CA GLU A 109 3.02 -14.77 8.56
C GLU A 109 2.12 -14.67 9.78
N LEU A 110 1.11 -13.82 9.70
CA LEU A 110 0.12 -13.63 10.77
C LEU A 110 -1.23 -14.27 10.44
N ILE A 111 -1.65 -14.21 9.17
CA ILE A 111 -2.93 -14.77 8.73
C ILE A 111 -2.70 -15.56 7.45
N SER A 112 -2.80 -16.88 7.55
CA SER A 112 -2.67 -17.80 6.40
C SER A 112 -3.86 -17.69 5.45
N CYS A 113 -3.67 -18.05 4.19
CA CYS A 113 -4.78 -18.31 3.29
C CYS A 113 -5.66 -19.46 3.78
N GLY A 114 -6.88 -19.52 3.30
CA GLY A 114 -7.73 -20.70 3.43
C GLY A 114 -7.34 -21.81 2.44
N GLY A 115 -7.97 -22.95 2.56
CA GLY A 115 -7.90 -24.01 1.54
C GLY A 115 -8.62 -23.59 0.24
N LEU A 116 -8.40 -24.32 -0.85
CA LEU A 116 -8.98 -24.00 -2.17
C LEU A 116 -10.51 -23.90 -2.18
N SER A 117 -11.19 -24.62 -1.30
CA SER A 117 -12.66 -24.56 -1.18
C SER A 117 -13.17 -23.46 -0.27
N GLU A 118 -12.28 -22.81 0.50
CA GLU A 118 -12.65 -21.75 1.43
C GLU A 118 -12.79 -20.40 0.73
N GLN A 119 -13.51 -19.48 1.35
CA GLN A 119 -13.75 -18.15 0.77
C GLN A 119 -12.47 -17.31 0.65
N ASP A 120 -11.53 -17.51 1.55
CA ASP A 120 -10.23 -16.82 1.56
C ASP A 120 -9.08 -17.72 1.06
N ALA A 121 -9.35 -18.51 0.02
CA ALA A 121 -8.31 -19.25 -0.70
C ALA A 121 -7.19 -18.32 -1.17
N ALA A 122 -7.55 -17.09 -1.54
CA ALA A 122 -6.60 -15.99 -1.68
C ALA A 122 -7.08 -14.80 -0.84
N ILE A 123 -6.12 -14.04 -0.30
CA ILE A 123 -6.43 -12.87 0.51
C ILE A 123 -6.13 -11.61 -0.29
N GLY A 124 -7.04 -10.66 -0.27
CA GLY A 124 -6.84 -9.30 -0.72
C GLY A 124 -6.69 -8.34 0.45
N THR A 125 -6.36 -7.11 0.14
CA THR A 125 -6.02 -6.09 1.13
C THR A 125 -7.19 -5.73 2.06
N GLY A 126 -6.88 -4.96 3.09
CA GLY A 126 -7.82 -4.54 4.12
C GLY A 126 -7.24 -3.46 5.04
N SER A 127 -7.68 -3.47 6.28
CA SER A 127 -7.20 -2.56 7.32
C SER A 127 -7.29 -3.16 8.71
N THR A 128 -6.51 -2.63 9.63
CA THR A 128 -6.51 -3.05 11.04
C THR A 128 -6.95 -1.90 11.94
N ILE A 129 -7.74 -2.22 12.95
CA ILE A 129 -8.18 -1.28 13.99
C ILE A 129 -8.17 -1.98 15.36
N TYR A 130 -7.86 -1.24 16.41
CA TYR A 130 -7.96 -1.72 17.79
C TYR A 130 -9.30 -1.31 18.40
N ASN A 131 -10.02 -2.25 18.97
CA ASN A 131 -11.26 -1.98 19.70
C ASN A 131 -10.96 -1.91 21.21
N PRO A 132 -11.04 -0.74 21.83
CA PRO A 132 -10.76 -0.61 23.26
C PRO A 132 -11.83 -1.25 24.14
N SER A 133 -13.04 -1.48 23.65
CA SER A 133 -14.15 -2.04 24.41
C SER A 133 -13.96 -3.52 24.73
N ASP A 134 -13.50 -4.31 23.78
CA ASP A 134 -13.20 -5.73 23.95
C ASP A 134 -11.69 -6.05 23.99
N LYS A 135 -10.87 -5.02 23.80
CA LYS A 135 -9.39 -5.10 23.81
C LYS A 135 -8.82 -6.04 22.76
N LEU A 136 -9.45 -6.06 21.60
CA LEU A 136 -9.01 -6.87 20.47
C LEU A 136 -8.59 -6.00 19.30
N TYR A 137 -7.60 -6.46 18.58
CA TYR A 137 -7.29 -5.99 17.24
C TYR A 137 -8.22 -6.71 16.26
N TYR A 138 -8.77 -5.96 15.32
CA TYR A 138 -9.56 -6.47 14.21
C TYR A 138 -8.84 -6.16 12.91
N THR A 139 -8.55 -7.17 12.12
CA THR A 139 -8.09 -6.99 10.74
C THR A 139 -9.21 -7.42 9.81
N PHE A 140 -9.79 -6.46 9.11
CA PHE A 140 -10.73 -6.71 8.02
C PHE A 140 -9.94 -6.87 6.73
N TYR A 141 -10.27 -7.86 5.93
CA TYR A 141 -9.57 -8.19 4.70
C TYR A 141 -10.52 -8.76 3.66
N THR A 142 -10.08 -8.79 2.41
CA THR A 142 -10.83 -9.40 1.32
C THR A 142 -10.56 -10.89 1.25
N GLY A 143 -11.61 -11.70 1.35
CA GLY A 143 -11.55 -13.12 1.04
C GLY A 143 -11.89 -13.35 -0.44
N ASN A 144 -10.94 -13.89 -1.20
CA ASN A 144 -11.11 -14.23 -2.60
C ASN A 144 -11.30 -15.74 -2.76
N LYS A 145 -12.45 -16.12 -3.32
CA LYS A 145 -12.76 -17.53 -3.58
C LYS A 145 -12.06 -18.01 -4.83
N TYR A 146 -11.47 -19.18 -4.76
CA TYR A 146 -10.89 -19.83 -5.94
C TYR A 146 -11.99 -20.38 -6.85
N GLN A 147 -12.01 -19.96 -8.12
CA GLN A 147 -12.98 -20.38 -9.13
C GLN A 147 -14.45 -20.36 -8.65
N PRO A 148 -14.99 -19.20 -8.23
CA PRO A 148 -16.36 -19.12 -7.75
C PRO A 148 -17.35 -19.50 -8.87
N THR A 149 -18.41 -20.20 -8.50
CA THR A 149 -19.53 -20.44 -9.41
C THR A 149 -20.34 -19.16 -9.64
N SER A 150 -21.25 -19.18 -10.62
CA SER A 150 -22.11 -18.02 -10.90
C SER A 150 -23.03 -17.61 -9.75
N SER A 151 -23.29 -18.50 -8.79
CA SER A 151 -24.12 -18.24 -7.60
C SER A 151 -23.32 -17.80 -6.39
N GLU A 152 -21.99 -17.89 -6.42
CA GLU A 152 -21.12 -17.56 -5.30
C GLU A 152 -20.55 -16.14 -5.43
N ASN A 153 -20.16 -15.54 -4.30
CA ASN A 153 -19.39 -14.30 -4.29
C ASN A 153 -17.92 -14.61 -4.49
N GLY A 154 -17.30 -14.01 -5.51
CA GLY A 154 -15.88 -14.11 -5.75
C GLY A 154 -15.07 -13.37 -4.68
N GLN A 155 -15.59 -12.23 -4.24
CA GLN A 155 -14.99 -11.42 -3.18
C GLN A 155 -15.99 -11.09 -2.08
N VAL A 156 -15.54 -11.17 -0.83
CA VAL A 156 -16.32 -10.78 0.36
C VAL A 156 -15.36 -10.15 1.38
N VAL A 157 -15.89 -9.32 2.28
CA VAL A 157 -15.13 -8.89 3.44
C VAL A 157 -15.22 -9.94 4.54
N MET A 158 -14.06 -10.29 5.07
CA MET A 158 -13.87 -11.16 6.23
C MET A 158 -13.08 -10.43 7.30
N TYR A 159 -13.00 -10.99 8.52
CA TYR A 159 -12.08 -10.46 9.51
C TYR A 159 -11.43 -11.56 10.36
N ALA A 160 -10.32 -11.21 10.95
CA ALA A 160 -9.65 -11.93 12.01
C ALA A 160 -9.45 -11.02 13.22
N THR A 161 -9.35 -11.60 14.41
CA THR A 161 -9.09 -10.88 15.66
C THR A 161 -7.83 -11.39 16.35
N SER A 162 -7.21 -10.51 17.13
CA SER A 162 -6.05 -10.84 17.93
C SER A 162 -6.05 -10.08 19.27
N PRO A 163 -5.69 -10.70 20.38
CA PRO A 163 -5.50 -10.00 21.65
C PRO A 163 -4.12 -9.34 21.78
N ASP A 164 -3.14 -9.72 20.96
CA ASP A 164 -1.72 -9.41 21.16
C ASP A 164 -0.96 -9.00 19.87
N PHE A 165 -1.71 -8.84 18.77
CA PHE A 165 -1.16 -8.60 17.42
C PHE A 165 -0.24 -9.72 16.88
N LYS A 166 -0.16 -10.85 17.54
CA LYS A 166 0.70 -11.99 17.18
C LYS A 166 -0.11 -13.21 16.80
N THR A 167 -1.13 -13.51 17.61
CA THR A 167 -1.99 -14.67 17.42
C THR A 167 -3.32 -14.24 16.85
N TRP A 168 -3.62 -14.64 15.61
CA TRP A 168 -4.82 -14.23 14.91
C TRP A 168 -5.81 -15.38 14.76
N THR A 169 -7.08 -15.09 15.00
CA THR A 169 -8.20 -16.03 14.85
C THR A 169 -9.17 -15.50 13.81
N LYS A 170 -9.32 -16.21 12.69
CA LYS A 170 -10.27 -15.87 11.65
C LYS A 170 -11.71 -16.11 12.12
N ASN A 171 -12.59 -15.15 11.86
CA ASN A 171 -14.03 -15.40 11.99
C ASN A 171 -14.52 -16.12 10.73
N ARG A 172 -14.92 -17.37 10.89
CA ARG A 172 -15.36 -18.25 9.79
C ARG A 172 -16.85 -18.15 9.50
N THR A 173 -17.59 -17.31 10.21
CA THR A 173 -19.04 -17.15 10.07
C THR A 173 -19.44 -15.76 9.55
N PHE A 174 -18.54 -14.80 9.61
CA PHE A 174 -18.78 -13.46 9.10
C PHE A 174 -18.33 -13.35 7.63
N TYR A 175 -19.27 -12.98 6.79
CA TYR A 175 -19.05 -12.69 5.36
C TYR A 175 -19.92 -11.49 4.97
N LEU A 176 -19.33 -10.30 4.86
CA LEU A 176 -20.03 -9.15 4.30
C LEU A 176 -19.98 -9.26 2.78
N LYS A 177 -21.15 -9.28 2.15
CA LYS A 177 -21.31 -9.56 0.72
C LYS A 177 -21.89 -8.34 0.01
N GLY A 178 -21.34 -8.00 -1.15
CA GLY A 178 -21.80 -6.85 -1.91
C GLY A 178 -23.14 -7.05 -2.60
N ASP A 179 -23.43 -8.26 -3.06
CA ASP A 179 -24.66 -8.55 -3.82
C ASP A 179 -25.95 -8.38 -3.01
N THR A 180 -25.89 -8.47 -1.68
CA THR A 180 -27.05 -8.20 -0.80
C THR A 180 -27.51 -6.76 -0.87
N ASP A 181 -26.62 -5.82 -1.20
CA ASP A 181 -26.86 -4.37 -1.24
C ASP A 181 -26.81 -3.78 -2.66
N GLY A 182 -26.80 -4.69 -3.66
CA GLY A 182 -26.82 -4.32 -5.07
C GLY A 182 -25.45 -3.89 -5.61
N TYR A 183 -24.36 -4.32 -4.98
CA TYR A 183 -23.00 -4.17 -5.46
C TYR A 183 -22.51 -5.41 -6.20
N SER A 184 -21.32 -5.31 -6.81
CA SER A 184 -20.67 -6.44 -7.46
C SER A 184 -20.32 -7.54 -6.45
N LYS A 185 -20.53 -8.79 -6.84
CA LYS A 185 -20.08 -9.95 -6.06
C LYS A 185 -18.67 -10.40 -6.38
N ASN A 186 -18.09 -9.88 -7.46
CA ASN A 186 -16.73 -10.22 -7.89
C ASN A 186 -15.72 -9.08 -7.69
N ASP A 187 -16.24 -7.86 -7.48
CA ASP A 187 -15.46 -6.66 -7.17
C ASP A 187 -16.01 -6.07 -5.87
N PHE A 188 -15.63 -6.63 -4.75
CA PHE A 188 -16.05 -6.19 -3.42
C PHE A 188 -14.90 -6.41 -2.43
N ARG A 189 -13.98 -5.43 -2.35
CA ARG A 189 -12.68 -5.60 -1.72
C ARG A 189 -12.16 -4.38 -0.99
N ASP A 190 -10.99 -4.53 -0.39
CA ASP A 190 -10.19 -3.48 0.26
C ASP A 190 -10.92 -2.77 1.41
N PRO A 191 -11.49 -3.51 2.37
CA PRO A 191 -12.21 -2.89 3.48
C PRO A 191 -11.29 -1.99 4.29
N PHE A 192 -11.70 -0.74 4.49
CA PHE A 192 -11.03 0.21 5.36
C PHE A 192 -11.96 0.66 6.47
N VAL A 193 -11.54 0.46 7.72
CA VAL A 193 -12.34 0.79 8.91
C VAL A 193 -11.72 1.96 9.65
N PHE A 194 -12.55 2.94 9.99
CA PHE A 194 -12.19 4.11 10.79
C PHE A 194 -13.31 4.49 11.75
N GLU A 195 -12.98 5.24 12.78
CA GLU A 195 -13.97 5.81 13.71
C GLU A 195 -14.43 7.18 13.19
N GLY A 196 -15.75 7.33 13.04
CA GLY A 196 -16.37 8.58 12.62
C GLY A 196 -16.58 9.55 13.78
N GLU A 197 -16.89 10.82 13.46
CA GLU A 197 -17.21 11.84 14.46
C GLU A 197 -18.55 11.58 15.16
N ASP A 198 -19.37 10.71 14.61
CA ASP A 198 -20.63 10.23 15.20
C ASP A 198 -20.42 9.11 16.26
N GLY A 199 -19.18 8.72 16.52
CA GLY A 199 -18.81 7.67 17.45
C GLY A 199 -19.10 6.26 16.97
N LYS A 200 -19.40 6.08 15.68
CA LYS A 200 -19.51 4.77 15.04
C LYS A 200 -18.25 4.41 14.29
N TYR A 201 -18.08 3.13 14.08
CA TYR A 201 -17.12 2.62 13.11
C TYR A 201 -17.73 2.67 11.71
N HIS A 202 -16.98 3.21 10.77
CA HIS A 202 -17.31 3.22 9.36
C HIS A 202 -16.39 2.28 8.62
N MET A 203 -16.94 1.52 7.68
CA MET A 203 -16.17 0.68 6.76
C MET A 203 -16.44 1.13 5.34
N LEU A 204 -15.40 1.46 4.61
CA LEU A 204 -15.47 1.67 3.18
C LEU A 204 -15.03 0.40 2.47
N VAL A 205 -15.74 0.03 1.41
CA VAL A 205 -15.43 -1.14 0.57
C VAL A 205 -15.40 -0.71 -0.88
N SER A 206 -14.30 -1.00 -1.55
CA SER A 206 -14.13 -0.77 -2.98
C SER A 206 -15.00 -1.73 -3.78
N THR A 207 -15.88 -1.21 -4.62
CA THR A 207 -16.82 -2.03 -5.38
C THR A 207 -17.31 -1.32 -6.65
N THR A 208 -18.24 -1.95 -7.35
CA THR A 208 -18.96 -1.36 -8.48
C THR A 208 -20.47 -1.42 -8.27
N LYS A 209 -21.16 -0.38 -8.74
CA LYS A 209 -22.62 -0.30 -8.77
C LYS A 209 -23.08 0.34 -10.08
N SER A 210 -23.95 -0.36 -10.80
CA SER A 210 -24.49 0.13 -12.09
C SER A 210 -23.40 0.55 -13.10
N GLY A 211 -22.31 -0.21 -13.18
CA GLY A 211 -21.20 0.04 -14.10
C GLY A 211 -20.26 1.17 -13.71
N LYS A 212 -20.37 1.69 -12.49
CA LYS A 212 -19.47 2.71 -11.93
C LYS A 212 -18.70 2.18 -10.75
N GLY A 213 -17.44 2.57 -10.61
CA GLY A 213 -16.68 2.36 -9.39
C GLY A 213 -17.26 3.19 -8.24
N VAL A 214 -17.41 2.59 -7.08
CA VAL A 214 -17.93 3.25 -5.87
C VAL A 214 -17.17 2.78 -4.64
N LEU A 215 -17.17 3.61 -3.60
CA LEU A 215 -16.91 3.17 -2.24
C LEU A 215 -18.26 2.94 -1.55
N ALA A 216 -18.56 1.69 -1.22
CA ALA A 216 -19.72 1.36 -0.39
C ALA A 216 -19.39 1.68 1.06
N GLU A 217 -20.36 2.21 1.80
CA GLU A 217 -20.23 2.54 3.22
C GLU A 217 -21.11 1.63 4.07
N TYR A 218 -20.50 1.13 5.13
CA TYR A 218 -21.18 0.39 6.20
C TYR A 218 -20.81 1.01 7.53
N THR A 219 -21.74 0.97 8.49
CA THR A 219 -21.51 1.47 9.86
C THR A 219 -21.74 0.39 10.90
N SER A 220 -21.04 0.50 12.02
CA SER A 220 -21.13 -0.44 13.15
C SER A 220 -20.86 0.27 14.46
N THR A 221 -21.44 -0.24 15.55
CA THR A 221 -21.12 0.17 16.93
C THR A 221 -20.23 -0.83 17.65
N ASP A 222 -20.01 -2.02 17.07
CA ASP A 222 -19.33 -3.15 17.75
C ASP A 222 -18.26 -3.85 16.88
N MET A 223 -18.11 -3.43 15.61
CA MET A 223 -17.26 -4.06 14.58
C MET A 223 -17.67 -5.51 14.21
N LYS A 224 -18.76 -6.01 14.74
CA LYS A 224 -19.25 -7.40 14.51
C LYS A 224 -20.49 -7.42 13.65
N THR A 225 -21.33 -6.40 13.81
CA THR A 225 -22.56 -6.21 13.03
C THR A 225 -22.45 -4.93 12.22
N TRP A 226 -22.64 -5.02 10.92
CA TRP A 226 -22.49 -3.91 10.00
C TRP A 226 -23.80 -3.62 9.28
N GLU A 227 -24.20 -2.36 9.27
CA GLU A 227 -25.38 -1.85 8.58
C GLU A 227 -24.96 -1.10 7.32
N HIS A 228 -25.62 -1.39 6.20
CA HIS A 228 -25.40 -0.70 4.95
C HIS A 228 -25.83 0.78 5.07
N ALA A 229 -24.90 1.70 4.91
CA ALA A 229 -25.13 3.15 5.00
C ALA A 229 -25.28 3.83 3.64
N GLY A 230 -24.98 3.11 2.55
CA GLY A 230 -25.12 3.62 1.19
C GLY A 230 -23.80 3.68 0.42
N VAL A 231 -23.70 4.66 -0.47
CA VAL A 231 -22.48 4.93 -1.24
C VAL A 231 -21.79 6.14 -0.62
N PHE A 232 -20.55 5.95 -0.22
CA PHE A 232 -19.71 7.04 0.30
C PHE A 232 -19.27 7.97 -0.82
N MET A 233 -18.79 7.40 -1.93
CA MET A 233 -18.33 8.16 -3.10
C MET A 233 -18.50 7.35 -4.38
N THR A 234 -18.83 8.04 -5.47
CA THR A 234 -19.01 7.44 -6.80
C THR A 234 -18.03 8.04 -7.79
N MET A 235 -17.34 7.21 -8.57
CA MET A 235 -16.57 7.65 -9.73
C MET A 235 -17.48 7.97 -10.92
N MET A 236 -17.08 8.92 -11.75
CA MET A 236 -17.82 9.27 -12.97
C MET A 236 -17.91 8.14 -13.98
N TRP A 237 -16.89 7.28 -14.00
CA TRP A 237 -16.76 6.20 -14.99
C TRP A 237 -16.58 4.85 -14.29
N ASP A 238 -16.26 3.81 -15.05
CA ASP A 238 -15.96 2.45 -14.58
C ASP A 238 -14.63 2.33 -13.82
N ARG A 239 -14.07 3.45 -13.38
CA ARG A 239 -12.86 3.52 -12.58
C ARG A 239 -13.10 2.92 -11.20
N PHE A 240 -12.07 2.36 -10.64
CA PHE A 240 -12.11 1.68 -9.36
C PHE A 240 -11.25 2.39 -8.33
N TYR A 241 -11.80 2.68 -7.16
CA TYR A 241 -11.04 3.16 -6.01
C TYR A 241 -10.45 1.97 -5.30
N GLU A 242 -9.16 1.75 -5.39
CA GLU A 242 -8.50 0.68 -4.67
C GLU A 242 -7.85 1.19 -3.39
N CYS A 243 -7.77 0.33 -2.39
CA CYS A 243 -7.04 0.60 -1.14
C CYS A 243 -7.44 1.92 -0.47
N PRO A 244 -8.72 2.19 -0.21
CA PRO A 244 -9.14 3.43 0.45
C PRO A 244 -8.52 3.56 1.84
N ASP A 245 -8.25 4.81 2.24
CA ASP A 245 -7.75 5.18 3.56
C ASP A 245 -8.33 6.54 3.94
N VAL A 246 -9.16 6.59 4.98
CA VAL A 246 -9.81 7.82 5.45
C VAL A 246 -9.23 8.21 6.80
N PHE A 247 -8.79 9.46 6.91
CA PHE A 247 -8.25 9.98 8.16
C PHE A 247 -8.48 11.48 8.32
N LYS A 248 -8.41 11.93 9.56
CA LYS A 248 -8.36 13.34 9.90
C LYS A 248 -6.93 13.75 10.24
N MET A 249 -6.51 14.91 9.72
CA MET A 249 -5.23 15.51 10.05
C MET A 249 -5.43 17.03 10.14
N GLY A 250 -5.14 17.60 11.31
CA GLY A 250 -5.53 18.98 11.61
C GLY A 250 -7.03 19.19 11.43
N ASP A 251 -7.40 20.24 10.68
CA ASP A 251 -8.80 20.60 10.43
C ASP A 251 -9.40 19.96 9.18
N TRP A 252 -8.73 18.97 8.59
CA TRP A 252 -9.12 18.37 7.33
C TRP A 252 -9.32 16.87 7.43
N TRP A 253 -10.35 16.38 6.74
CA TRP A 253 -10.54 14.98 6.40
C TRP A 253 -9.93 14.68 5.05
N TYR A 254 -9.38 13.50 4.91
CA TYR A 254 -8.75 13.00 3.68
C TYR A 254 -9.27 11.62 3.34
N LEU A 255 -9.43 11.37 2.05
CA LEU A 255 -9.55 10.03 1.47
C LEU A 255 -8.36 9.85 0.54
N VAL A 256 -7.45 8.96 0.90
CA VAL A 256 -6.37 8.48 0.03
C VAL A 256 -6.84 7.20 -0.65
N TYR A 257 -6.52 7.03 -1.90
CA TYR A 257 -6.87 5.84 -2.68
C TYR A 257 -5.88 5.62 -3.82
N SER A 258 -5.90 4.40 -4.37
CA SER A 258 -5.07 4.00 -5.51
C SER A 258 -5.93 3.78 -6.74
N GLU A 259 -5.39 4.10 -7.91
CA GLU A 259 -6.10 4.02 -9.18
C GLU A 259 -5.17 3.58 -10.31
N MET A 260 -5.62 2.66 -11.15
CA MET A 260 -4.84 2.09 -12.26
C MET A 260 -5.22 2.63 -13.64
N HIS A 261 -6.25 3.45 -13.77
CA HIS A 261 -6.65 4.02 -15.05
C HIS A 261 -5.61 5.03 -15.54
N ALA A 262 -5.56 5.26 -16.82
CA ALA A 262 -4.55 6.11 -17.46
C ALA A 262 -3.14 5.48 -17.56
N ALA A 263 -3.07 4.16 -17.71
CA ALA A 263 -1.86 3.39 -18.00
C ALA A 263 -0.73 3.49 -16.95
N VAL A 264 -1.03 3.99 -15.74
CA VAL A 264 -0.05 4.05 -14.65
C VAL A 264 -0.73 3.93 -13.30
N ARG A 265 -0.10 3.18 -12.39
CA ARG A 265 -0.50 3.11 -11.00
C ARG A 265 -0.21 4.44 -10.31
N LYS A 266 -1.18 4.96 -9.56
CA LYS A 266 -1.08 6.25 -8.86
C LYS A 266 -1.77 6.18 -7.51
N VAL A 267 -1.25 6.93 -6.55
CA VAL A 267 -1.91 7.21 -5.28
C VAL A 267 -2.39 8.65 -5.28
N GLN A 268 -3.66 8.85 -5.00
CA GLN A 268 -4.35 10.13 -5.07
C GLN A 268 -5.09 10.40 -3.77
N TYR A 269 -5.55 11.64 -3.58
CA TYR A 269 -6.35 11.97 -2.41
C TYR A 269 -7.42 13.03 -2.70
N PHE A 270 -8.47 12.99 -1.90
CA PHE A 270 -9.46 14.06 -1.73
C PHE A 270 -9.33 14.65 -0.33
N LYS A 271 -9.80 15.89 -0.17
CA LYS A 271 -9.87 16.56 1.13
C LYS A 271 -11.18 17.30 1.32
N GLY A 272 -11.62 17.41 2.57
CA GLY A 272 -12.78 18.21 2.99
C GLY A 272 -12.60 18.70 4.43
N ARG A 273 -13.28 19.78 4.80
CA ARG A 273 -13.25 20.27 6.20
C ARG A 273 -14.06 19.38 7.14
N THR A 274 -15.06 18.72 6.59
CA THR A 274 -15.89 17.75 7.30
C THR A 274 -15.93 16.45 6.52
N LEU A 275 -16.37 15.39 7.14
CA LEU A 275 -16.58 14.11 6.46
C LEU A 275 -17.66 14.21 5.39
N GLU A 276 -18.70 15.04 5.62
CA GLU A 276 -19.74 15.28 4.63
C GLU A 276 -19.23 16.07 3.41
N GLU A 277 -18.35 17.06 3.61
CA GLU A 277 -17.68 17.73 2.49
C GLU A 277 -16.80 16.75 1.71
N LEU A 278 -16.09 15.85 2.38
CA LEU A 278 -15.28 14.82 1.74
C LEU A 278 -16.15 13.89 0.87
N LYS A 279 -17.30 13.43 1.39
CA LYS A 279 -18.28 12.63 0.66
C LYS A 279 -18.89 13.39 -0.53
N ALA A 280 -19.15 14.67 -0.34
CA ALA A 280 -19.72 15.55 -1.36
C ALA A 280 -18.71 16.01 -2.41
N THR A 281 -17.41 15.80 -2.18
CA THR A 281 -16.36 15.97 -3.19
C THR A 281 -16.64 14.99 -4.31
N THR A 282 -17.42 15.46 -5.26
CA THR A 282 -18.08 14.58 -6.21
C THR A 282 -17.10 13.99 -7.21
N ALA A 283 -17.46 12.86 -7.68
CA ALA A 283 -16.87 12.17 -8.81
C ALA A 283 -16.57 13.04 -10.04
N ASN A 284 -17.15 14.21 -10.18
CA ASN A 284 -16.80 15.15 -11.23
C ASN A 284 -15.34 15.56 -11.19
N ASP A 285 -14.84 15.79 -10.01
CA ASP A 285 -13.43 16.16 -9.82
C ASP A 285 -12.53 14.94 -9.99
N ALA A 286 -13.01 13.77 -9.60
CA ALA A 286 -12.30 12.52 -9.80
C ALA A 286 -12.26 12.04 -11.26
N GLY A 287 -13.26 12.41 -12.06
CA GLY A 287 -13.37 11.93 -13.43
C GLY A 287 -12.43 12.59 -14.43
N ILE A 288 -11.87 13.74 -14.10
CA ILE A 288 -11.09 14.58 -15.02
C ILE A 288 -9.79 15.01 -14.35
N TRP A 289 -9.04 14.05 -13.85
CA TRP A 289 -7.74 14.38 -13.31
C TRP A 289 -6.74 14.46 -14.46
N PRO A 290 -6.28 15.66 -14.84
CA PRO A 290 -5.14 15.77 -15.75
C PRO A 290 -3.89 15.22 -15.10
N ASP A 291 -2.94 14.75 -15.89
CA ASP A 291 -1.68 14.14 -15.41
C ASP A 291 -0.85 15.05 -14.49
N ASN A 292 -1.13 16.34 -14.45
CA ASN A 292 -0.46 17.34 -13.60
C ASN A 292 -1.30 17.78 -12.39
N HIS A 293 -2.27 17.00 -11.96
CA HIS A 293 -3.20 17.36 -10.92
C HIS A 293 -2.54 17.37 -9.53
N GLU A 294 -2.93 18.35 -8.71
CA GLU A 294 -2.39 18.55 -7.35
C GLU A 294 -2.76 17.46 -6.34
N GLY A 295 -3.64 16.54 -6.69
CA GLY A 295 -4.10 15.44 -5.85
C GLY A 295 -3.23 14.18 -5.86
N PHE A 296 -2.16 14.13 -6.63
CA PHE A 296 -1.23 13.02 -6.60
C PHE A 296 -0.28 13.11 -5.40
N LEU A 297 -0.10 11.98 -4.70
CA LEU A 297 0.84 11.92 -3.59
C LEU A 297 2.21 11.45 -4.01
N ASP A 298 2.31 10.64 -5.06
CA ASP A 298 3.59 10.17 -5.60
C ASP A 298 3.50 9.95 -7.11
N SER A 299 4.64 9.73 -7.72
CA SER A 299 4.80 9.48 -9.14
C SER A 299 4.48 8.02 -9.50
N ARG A 300 4.81 7.63 -10.73
CA ARG A 300 4.64 6.27 -11.23
C ARG A 300 5.39 5.25 -10.38
N GLY A 301 4.74 4.16 -10.08
CA GLY A 301 5.33 3.01 -9.41
C GLY A 301 5.00 2.89 -7.93
N PHE A 302 4.67 3.96 -7.22
CA PHE A 302 4.17 3.87 -5.85
C PHE A 302 2.68 3.56 -5.86
N TYR A 303 2.28 2.45 -5.23
CA TYR A 303 0.91 1.98 -5.29
C TYR A 303 0.42 1.40 -3.97
N ALA A 304 -0.92 1.26 -3.84
CA ALA A 304 -1.62 0.77 -2.66
C ALA A 304 -1.27 1.55 -1.39
N GLY A 305 -1.06 2.86 -1.54
CA GLY A 305 -0.65 3.74 -0.45
C GLY A 305 -1.72 3.87 0.62
N LYS A 306 -1.37 3.50 1.86
CA LYS A 306 -2.19 3.69 3.07
C LYS A 306 -1.37 4.31 4.18
N THR A 307 -2.04 5.02 5.09
CA THR A 307 -1.38 5.82 6.12
C THR A 307 -1.60 5.26 7.52
N ALA A 308 -0.67 5.58 8.42
CA ALA A 308 -0.87 5.47 9.86
C ALA A 308 -0.18 6.63 10.59
N SER A 309 -0.67 6.97 11.78
CA SER A 309 -0.16 8.09 12.58
C SER A 309 0.07 7.68 14.03
N ASP A 310 1.19 8.14 14.59
CA ASP A 310 1.50 8.03 16.02
C ASP A 310 0.92 9.20 16.85
N GLY A 311 0.10 10.04 16.21
CA GLY A 311 -0.45 11.27 16.80
C GLY A 311 0.43 12.50 16.57
N THR A 312 1.70 12.34 16.21
CA THR A 312 2.65 13.43 15.92
C THR A 312 3.01 13.45 14.43
N ASN A 313 3.38 12.29 13.90
CA ASN A 313 3.74 12.11 12.51
C ASN A 313 2.72 11.19 11.84
N ARG A 314 2.47 11.44 10.58
CA ARG A 314 1.76 10.51 9.71
C ARG A 314 2.71 10.06 8.61
N TYR A 315 2.72 8.76 8.38
CA TYR A 315 3.46 8.15 7.29
C TYR A 315 2.49 7.44 6.36
N ILE A 316 2.88 7.33 5.10
CA ILE A 316 2.20 6.52 4.09
C ILE A 316 3.13 5.40 3.67
N TRP A 317 2.60 4.18 3.57
CA TRP A 317 3.31 3.03 3.02
C TRP A 317 2.60 2.55 1.76
N GLY A 318 3.39 2.28 0.75
CA GLY A 318 2.96 1.67 -0.49
C GLY A 318 4.02 0.69 -0.97
N TRP A 319 3.80 0.04 -2.08
CA TRP A 319 4.83 -0.78 -2.71
C TRP A 319 5.27 -0.16 -4.04
N CYS A 320 6.54 -0.36 -4.37
CA CYS A 320 7.09 -0.06 -5.68
C CYS A 320 7.51 -1.37 -6.37
N PRO A 321 7.21 -1.55 -7.67
CA PRO A 321 7.60 -2.74 -8.40
C PRO A 321 9.13 -2.78 -8.54
N THR A 322 9.74 -3.72 -7.84
CA THR A 322 11.20 -3.93 -7.86
C THR A 322 11.55 -5.34 -8.29
N ARG A 323 10.62 -6.03 -8.93
CA ARG A 323 10.82 -7.39 -9.41
C ARG A 323 11.72 -7.36 -10.63
N SER A 324 12.83 -8.09 -10.57
CA SER A 324 13.69 -8.32 -11.72
C SER A 324 14.01 -9.81 -11.84
N GLY A 325 13.95 -10.36 -13.04
CA GLY A 325 14.32 -11.74 -13.30
C GLY A 325 13.54 -12.75 -12.46
N ASN A 326 12.31 -12.56 -12.38
CA ASN A 326 11.39 -13.08 -11.42
C ASN A 326 11.48 -14.60 -11.22
N ASP A 327 11.88 -14.99 -10.06
CA ASP A 327 11.82 -16.33 -9.51
C ASP A 327 10.38 -16.83 -9.32
N ASN A 328 9.41 -15.95 -9.45
CA ASN A 328 8.02 -16.23 -9.26
C ASN A 328 7.21 -15.53 -10.35
N THR A 329 6.68 -16.28 -11.27
CA THR A 329 5.96 -15.79 -12.43
C THR A 329 4.95 -14.72 -12.05
N ALA A 330 5.13 -13.55 -12.62
CA ALA A 330 4.16 -12.49 -12.53
C ALA A 330 2.81 -12.96 -13.08
N VAL A 331 1.82 -12.98 -12.24
CA VAL A 331 0.48 -13.29 -12.67
C VAL A 331 -0.20 -11.98 -13.04
N GLY A 332 -0.53 -11.81 -14.30
CA GLY A 332 -1.31 -10.70 -14.79
C GLY A 332 -0.54 -9.43 -15.12
N ALA A 333 0.78 -9.48 -15.23
CA ALA A 333 1.52 -8.35 -15.76
C ALA A 333 1.22 -8.15 -17.24
N SER A 334 0.74 -6.99 -17.59
CA SER A 334 0.77 -6.53 -18.98
C SER A 334 2.22 -6.29 -19.41
N PRO A 335 2.60 -6.58 -20.65
CA PRO A 335 3.95 -6.28 -21.13
C PRO A 335 4.38 -4.81 -20.95
N ASN A 336 3.43 -3.92 -20.75
CA ASN A 336 3.64 -2.47 -20.63
C ASN A 336 3.42 -1.95 -19.20
N GLU A 337 3.08 -2.80 -18.24
CA GLU A 337 2.84 -2.40 -16.85
C GLU A 337 3.88 -3.04 -15.93
N PRO A 338 4.35 -2.31 -14.91
CA PRO A 338 5.16 -2.89 -13.85
C PRO A 338 4.42 -4.07 -13.19
N GLU A 339 5.15 -5.10 -12.84
CA GLU A 339 4.59 -6.24 -12.10
C GLU A 339 3.96 -5.79 -10.78
N TRP A 340 2.97 -6.56 -10.31
CA TRP A 340 2.34 -6.33 -9.02
C TRP A 340 3.27 -6.75 -7.89
N ALA A 341 3.27 -5.98 -6.78
CA ALA A 341 4.13 -6.13 -5.60
C ALA A 341 5.61 -5.76 -5.84
N GLY A 342 6.34 -5.60 -4.77
CA GLY A 342 7.75 -5.21 -4.82
C GLY A 342 8.33 -4.94 -3.44
N SER A 343 9.02 -3.82 -3.28
CA SER A 343 9.55 -3.35 -1.99
C SER A 343 8.56 -2.44 -1.29
N LEU A 344 8.52 -2.51 0.04
CA LEU A 344 7.76 -1.60 0.88
C LEU A 344 8.45 -0.25 0.93
N VAL A 345 7.76 0.79 0.49
CA VAL A 345 8.24 2.17 0.48
C VAL A 345 7.45 2.99 1.48
N ALA A 346 8.13 3.86 2.23
CA ALA A 346 7.51 4.76 3.18
C ALA A 346 7.87 6.21 2.89
N HIS A 347 6.89 7.10 3.05
CA HIS A 347 7.07 8.55 3.01
C HIS A 347 6.41 9.20 4.22
N LYS A 348 6.95 10.35 4.65
CA LYS A 348 6.29 11.20 5.62
C LYS A 348 5.19 12.02 4.92
N VAL A 349 3.99 12.02 5.46
CA VAL A 349 2.91 12.88 4.96
C VAL A 349 3.07 14.28 5.58
N VAL A 350 3.11 15.29 4.74
CA VAL A 350 3.25 16.70 5.14
C VAL A 350 1.99 17.45 4.74
N GLN A 351 1.31 18.03 5.72
CA GLN A 351 0.13 18.87 5.50
C GLN A 351 0.53 20.33 5.44
N HIS A 352 0.07 21.03 4.41
CA HIS A 352 0.22 22.48 4.26
C HIS A 352 -0.97 23.23 4.88
N ALA A 353 -0.82 24.54 5.05
CA ALA A 353 -1.84 25.38 5.71
C ALA A 353 -3.20 25.39 4.98
N ASP A 354 -3.21 25.18 3.69
CA ASP A 354 -4.41 25.09 2.85
C ASP A 354 -5.02 23.66 2.82
N GLY A 355 -4.46 22.76 3.58
CA GLY A 355 -4.84 21.35 3.63
C GLY A 355 -4.29 20.49 2.50
N THR A 356 -3.48 21.02 1.59
CA THR A 356 -2.81 20.18 0.60
C THR A 356 -1.78 19.26 1.25
N LEU A 357 -1.61 18.07 0.68
CA LEU A 357 -0.63 17.09 1.14
C LEU A 357 0.53 16.99 0.16
N THR A 358 1.72 16.85 0.71
CA THR A 358 2.91 16.44 -0.03
C THR A 358 3.62 15.31 0.72
N LEU A 359 4.53 14.62 0.04
CA LEU A 359 5.35 13.58 0.65
C LEU A 359 6.76 14.12 0.92
N GLY A 360 7.25 13.83 2.11
CA GLY A 360 8.60 14.13 2.55
C GLY A 360 9.40 12.85 2.83
N LEU A 361 10.70 13.01 2.95
CA LEU A 361 11.58 11.91 3.35
C LEU A 361 11.28 11.48 4.80
N VAL A 362 11.36 10.19 5.03
CA VAL A 362 11.39 9.62 6.37
C VAL A 362 12.74 9.97 7.01
N GLU A 363 12.71 10.56 8.20
CA GLU A 363 13.93 11.03 8.87
C GLU A 363 14.94 9.90 9.10
N GLY A 364 14.51 8.73 9.53
CA GLY A 364 15.38 7.58 9.73
C GLY A 364 16.10 7.13 8.44
N ILE A 365 15.44 7.27 7.28
CA ILE A 365 16.08 7.02 5.98
C ILE A 365 17.14 8.09 5.71
N SER A 366 16.83 9.37 5.90
CA SER A 366 17.79 10.47 5.71
C SER A 366 19.02 10.29 6.59
N GLN A 367 18.85 9.84 7.83
CA GLN A 367 19.96 9.59 8.75
C GLN A 367 20.88 8.46 8.29
N LYS A 368 20.33 7.40 7.70
CA LYS A 368 21.13 6.31 7.11
C LYS A 368 22.06 6.83 6.01
N TYR A 369 21.61 7.78 5.19
CA TYR A 369 22.43 8.40 4.16
C TYR A 369 23.45 9.39 4.73
N ALA A 370 23.14 10.10 5.78
CA ALA A 370 24.05 11.07 6.41
C ALA A 370 25.27 10.41 7.05
N THR A 371 25.16 9.15 7.44
CA THR A 371 26.26 8.37 8.01
C THR A 371 27.07 7.60 6.96
N ALA A 372 26.67 7.60 5.71
CA ALA A 372 27.44 7.02 4.61
C ALA A 372 28.72 7.86 4.40
N SER A 373 29.77 7.46 5.08
CA SER A 373 31.09 8.07 4.98
C SER A 373 31.66 7.88 3.57
N THR A 374 32.28 8.93 3.09
CA THR A 374 33.24 9.07 2.00
C THR A 374 33.51 7.79 1.20
N VAL A 375 32.87 7.67 0.05
CA VAL A 375 33.27 6.72 -0.97
C VAL A 375 34.70 7.06 -1.37
N LYS A 376 35.68 6.28 -0.96
CA LYS A 376 37.02 6.37 -1.52
C LYS A 376 36.94 5.81 -2.95
N VAL A 377 36.91 6.70 -3.90
CA VAL A 377 37.25 6.37 -5.28
C VAL A 377 38.73 6.03 -5.27
N MET A 378 39.05 4.74 -5.41
CA MET A 378 40.40 4.31 -5.68
C MET A 378 40.62 4.23 -7.17
#